data_b97aa3ee915b9a3378b6bfbaba41e238
#
_entry.id   b97aa3ee915b9a3378b6bfbaba41e238
#
_cell.length_a   1.000
_cell.length_b   1.000
_cell.length_c   1.000
_cell.angle_alpha   90.00
_cell.angle_beta   90.00
_cell.angle_gamma   90.00
#
_symmetry.space_group_name_H-M   'P 1'
#
loop_
_entity.id
_entity.type
_entity.pdbx_description
1 polymer ?
#
loop_
_entity_poly.entity_id
_entity_poly.type
_entity_poly.pdbx_seq_one_letter_code
_entity_poly.pdbx_strand_id
1 'polypeptide(L)'
;MNASLSCQCFIKKHLLHKQSNKEQSLWAFFLAFCLAATLGIALSFEIIGGYLPCHLCLIERLPYYGALPLLVIAGLLAWASFLPSVVRFLFICVFVLMATSLGLAIYHTGVEYHFWPAPAHCSLNTTISTTDINQLFTSLEKPLAPSSCSQVPARFLFLSFAGWNVLASLLYMLTSMYVASKGLLSNDDEK
;
A
#
# COMPACT_ATOMS: atom_id res chain seq x y z
N MET A 1 23.42 -29.10 39.78
CA MET A 1 21.99 -29.00 39.42
C MET A 1 21.65 -27.80 38.54
N ASN A 2 22.57 -26.84 38.31
CA ASN A 2 22.30 -25.57 37.59
C ASN A 2 22.57 -25.57 36.07
N ALA A 3 23.40 -26.52 35.55
CA ALA A 3 23.76 -26.54 34.14
C ALA A 3 22.62 -27.02 33.21
N SER A 4 21.75 -27.92 33.71
CA SER A 4 20.63 -28.44 32.94
C SER A 4 19.53 -27.38 32.73
N LEU A 5 19.27 -26.56 33.74
CA LEU A 5 18.28 -25.46 33.64
C LEU A 5 18.75 -24.35 32.65
N SER A 6 20.05 -24.02 32.67
CA SER A 6 20.63 -23.03 31.76
C SER A 6 20.56 -23.51 30.31
N CYS A 7 20.83 -24.77 30.04
CA CYS A 7 20.79 -25.35 28.71
C CYS A 7 19.33 -25.39 28.16
N GLN A 8 18.34 -25.74 29.01
CA GLN A 8 16.93 -25.73 28.61
C GLN A 8 16.41 -24.32 28.33
N CYS A 9 16.82 -23.32 29.11
CA CYS A 9 16.45 -21.93 28.89
C CYS A 9 17.03 -21.40 27.57
N PHE A 10 18.28 -21.74 27.25
CA PHE A 10 18.94 -21.35 26.01
C PHE A 10 18.26 -21.98 24.76
N ILE A 11 17.95 -23.27 24.83
CA ILE A 11 17.28 -23.97 23.73
C ILE A 11 15.85 -23.41 23.52
N LYS A 12 15.09 -23.18 24.59
CA LYS A 12 13.76 -22.59 24.54
C LYS A 12 13.78 -21.19 23.92
N LYS A 13 14.75 -20.35 24.32
CA LYS A 13 14.95 -19.00 23.79
C LYS A 13 15.25 -19.02 22.29
N HIS A 14 16.17 -19.90 21.87
CA HIS A 14 16.55 -20.03 20.45
C HIS A 14 15.38 -20.53 19.58
N LEU A 15 14.55 -21.45 20.11
CA LEU A 15 13.36 -21.95 19.40
C LEU A 15 12.29 -20.89 19.27
N LEU A 16 12.01 -20.11 20.31
CA LEU A 16 11.02 -19.02 20.29
C LEU A 16 11.44 -17.92 19.30
N HIS A 17 12.70 -17.53 19.31
CA HIS A 17 13.24 -16.55 18.35
C HIS A 17 13.12 -17.04 16.90
N LYS A 18 13.42 -18.31 16.64
CA LYS A 18 13.27 -18.91 15.29
C LYS A 18 11.82 -18.99 14.85
N GLN A 19 10.88 -19.20 15.77
CA GLN A 19 9.44 -19.23 15.48
C GLN A 19 8.90 -17.83 15.17
N SER A 20 9.30 -16.81 15.93
CA SER A 20 8.93 -15.42 15.69
C SER A 20 9.40 -14.94 14.30
N ASN A 21 10.62 -15.27 13.90
CA ASN A 21 11.16 -14.90 12.58
C ASN A 21 10.40 -15.55 11.43
N LYS A 22 9.96 -16.81 11.58
CA LYS A 22 9.15 -17.49 10.57
C LYS A 22 7.77 -16.85 10.43
N GLU A 23 7.14 -16.47 11.53
CA GLU A 23 5.85 -15.76 11.50
C GLU A 23 6.00 -14.40 10.80
N GLN A 24 7.05 -13.63 11.11
CA GLN A 24 7.32 -12.36 10.45
C GLN A 24 7.57 -12.53 8.94
N SER A 25 8.31 -13.56 8.54
CA SER A 25 8.54 -13.89 7.14
C SER A 25 7.22 -14.22 6.41
N LEU A 26 6.37 -15.05 7.04
CA LEU A 26 5.07 -15.39 6.47
C LEU A 26 4.18 -14.16 6.27
N TRP A 27 4.09 -13.30 7.28
CA TRP A 27 3.35 -12.05 7.19
C TRP A 27 3.92 -11.11 6.12
N ALA A 28 5.25 -11.01 6.00
CA ALA A 28 5.88 -10.18 4.99
C ALA A 28 5.51 -10.62 3.57
N PHE A 29 5.62 -11.92 3.27
CA PHE A 29 5.26 -12.45 1.96
C PHE A 29 3.75 -12.39 1.69
N PHE A 30 2.93 -12.64 2.71
CA PHE A 30 1.48 -12.50 2.58
C PHE A 30 1.09 -11.05 2.24
N LEU A 31 1.62 -10.08 2.97
CA LEU A 31 1.39 -8.65 2.69
C LEU A 31 1.93 -8.24 1.32
N ALA A 32 3.12 -8.71 0.93
CA ALA A 32 3.69 -8.46 -0.39
C ALA A 32 2.79 -9.00 -1.51
N PHE A 33 2.27 -10.21 -1.34
CA PHE A 33 1.33 -10.82 -2.29
C PHE A 33 0.03 -10.03 -2.39
N CYS A 34 -0.60 -9.68 -1.26
CA CYS A 34 -1.83 -8.88 -1.25
C CYS A 34 -1.62 -7.51 -1.89
N LEU A 35 -0.49 -6.87 -1.61
CA LEU A 35 -0.14 -5.57 -2.15
C LEU A 35 0.12 -5.64 -3.66
N ALA A 36 0.82 -6.67 -4.13
CA ALA A 36 1.01 -6.95 -5.56
C ALA A 36 -0.32 -7.22 -6.27
N ALA A 37 -1.23 -7.97 -5.62
CA ALA A 37 -2.57 -8.22 -6.14
C ALA A 37 -3.39 -6.93 -6.24
N THR A 38 -3.33 -6.06 -5.24
CA THR A 38 -4.01 -4.74 -5.26
C THR A 38 -3.50 -3.89 -6.44
N LEU A 39 -2.18 -3.81 -6.63
CA LEU A 39 -1.59 -3.11 -7.77
C LEU A 39 -1.98 -3.77 -9.10
N GLY A 40 -1.94 -5.10 -9.17
CA GLY A 40 -2.31 -5.86 -10.36
C GLY A 40 -3.77 -5.63 -10.77
N ILE A 41 -4.69 -5.60 -9.81
CA ILE A 41 -6.10 -5.28 -10.05
C ILE A 41 -6.23 -3.84 -10.59
N ALA A 42 -5.56 -2.86 -9.97
CA ALA A 42 -5.59 -1.47 -10.41
C ALA A 42 -5.05 -1.30 -11.83
N LEU A 43 -3.95 -1.98 -12.17
CA LEU A 43 -3.39 -1.99 -13.53
C LEU A 43 -4.30 -2.71 -14.52
N SER A 44 -4.98 -3.77 -14.12
CA SER A 44 -5.93 -4.50 -14.97
C SER A 44 -7.11 -3.61 -15.38
N PHE A 45 -7.65 -2.82 -14.47
CA PHE A 45 -8.70 -1.83 -14.80
C PHE A 45 -8.21 -0.77 -15.78
N GLU A 46 -6.94 -0.36 -15.68
CA GLU A 46 -6.34 0.60 -16.59
C GLU A 46 -6.10 0.00 -17.99
N ILE A 47 -5.43 -1.16 -18.07
CA ILE A 47 -4.98 -1.76 -19.32
C ILE A 47 -6.11 -2.48 -20.05
N ILE A 48 -6.92 -3.27 -19.32
CA ILE A 48 -8.00 -4.08 -19.89
C ILE A 48 -9.31 -3.31 -19.92
N GLY A 49 -9.59 -2.56 -18.85
CA GLY A 49 -10.83 -1.78 -18.72
C GLY A 49 -10.81 -0.44 -19.47
N GLY A 50 -9.64 0.02 -19.92
CA GLY A 50 -9.47 1.30 -20.61
C GLY A 50 -9.74 2.52 -19.73
N TYR A 51 -9.81 2.36 -18.41
CA TYR A 51 -9.98 3.46 -17.46
C TYR A 51 -8.69 4.25 -17.30
N LEU A 52 -8.67 5.49 -17.76
CA LEU A 52 -7.49 6.35 -17.57
C LEU A 52 -7.43 6.81 -16.11
N PRO A 53 -6.32 6.51 -15.40
CA PRO A 53 -6.17 6.92 -14.02
C PRO A 53 -6.03 8.43 -13.91
N CYS A 54 -6.66 9.02 -12.89
CA CYS A 54 -6.47 10.43 -12.57
C CYS A 54 -5.08 10.66 -11.96
N HIS A 55 -4.63 11.90 -11.88
CA HIS A 55 -3.32 12.24 -11.31
C HIS A 55 -3.17 11.81 -9.85
N LEU A 56 -4.22 11.98 -9.02
CA LEU A 56 -4.22 11.50 -7.62
C LEU A 56 -4.12 9.97 -7.54
N CYS A 57 -4.82 9.24 -8.42
CA CYS A 57 -4.72 7.78 -8.48
C CYS A 57 -3.29 7.29 -8.74
N LEU A 58 -2.53 8.01 -9.57
CA LEU A 58 -1.12 7.67 -9.84
C LEU A 58 -0.23 7.93 -8.63
N ILE A 59 -0.43 9.06 -7.94
CA ILE A 59 0.35 9.41 -6.74
C ILE A 59 0.07 8.40 -5.61
N GLU A 60 -1.18 7.96 -5.45
CA GLU A 60 -1.57 6.97 -4.45
C GLU A 60 -0.88 5.61 -4.63
N ARG A 61 -0.47 5.26 -5.84
CA ARG A 61 0.27 4.02 -6.13
C ARG A 61 1.75 4.07 -5.73
N LEU A 62 2.35 5.26 -5.62
CA LEU A 62 3.79 5.40 -5.30
C LEU A 62 4.18 4.73 -3.97
N PRO A 63 3.44 4.91 -2.86
CA PRO A 63 3.73 4.20 -1.60
C PRO A 63 3.67 2.67 -1.75
N TYR A 64 2.77 2.14 -2.58
CA TYR A 64 2.65 0.71 -2.85
C TYR A 64 3.88 0.16 -3.57
N TYR A 65 4.37 0.90 -4.60
CA TYR A 65 5.60 0.52 -5.32
C TYR A 65 6.83 0.53 -4.41
N GLY A 66 6.88 1.45 -3.43
CA GLY A 66 7.95 1.48 -2.43
C GLY A 66 7.82 0.37 -1.39
N ALA A 67 6.61 0.09 -0.91
CA ALA A 67 6.36 -0.90 0.14
C ALA A 67 6.59 -2.35 -0.33
N LEU A 68 6.29 -2.65 -1.60
CA LEU A 68 6.42 -4.00 -2.14
C LEU A 68 7.85 -4.56 -2.02
N PRO A 69 8.90 -3.90 -2.53
CA PRO A 69 10.26 -4.40 -2.39
C PRO A 69 10.72 -4.46 -0.92
N LEU A 70 10.30 -3.51 -0.07
CA LEU A 70 10.63 -3.54 1.35
C LEU A 70 10.06 -4.77 2.04
N LEU A 71 8.82 -5.16 1.73
CA LEU A 71 8.19 -6.38 2.27
C LEU A 71 8.90 -7.64 1.78
N VAL A 72 9.28 -7.71 0.51
CA VAL A 72 10.03 -8.86 -0.04
C VAL A 72 11.38 -8.99 0.67
N ILE A 73 12.12 -7.89 0.82
CA ILE A 73 13.41 -7.89 1.52
C ILE A 73 13.21 -8.28 3.00
N ALA A 74 12.22 -7.72 3.68
CA ALA A 74 11.89 -8.07 5.06
C ALA A 74 11.57 -9.57 5.21
N GLY A 75 10.79 -10.14 4.28
CA GLY A 75 10.46 -11.55 4.25
C GLY A 75 11.68 -12.46 4.08
N LEU A 76 12.59 -12.12 3.17
CA LEU A 76 13.83 -12.86 2.93
C LEU A 76 14.78 -12.80 4.13
N LEU A 77 14.96 -11.61 4.72
CA LEU A 77 15.82 -11.44 5.91
C LEU A 77 15.25 -12.20 7.12
N ALA A 78 13.93 -12.13 7.33
CA ALA A 78 13.25 -12.87 8.40
C ALA A 78 13.34 -14.38 8.17
N TRP A 79 13.22 -14.85 6.94
CA TRP A 79 13.42 -16.28 6.61
C TRP A 79 14.83 -16.74 6.95
N ALA A 80 15.84 -15.97 6.52
CA ALA A 80 17.23 -16.25 6.83
C ALA A 80 17.57 -16.08 8.32
N SER A 81 16.64 -15.61 9.15
CA SER A 81 16.86 -15.26 10.56
C SER A 81 18.03 -14.27 10.75
N PHE A 82 18.17 -13.37 9.79
CA PHE A 82 19.26 -12.41 9.72
C PHE A 82 18.76 -11.01 10.08
N LEU A 83 19.48 -10.32 10.98
CA LEU A 83 19.25 -8.92 11.39
C LEU A 83 17.78 -8.60 11.77
N PRO A 84 17.23 -9.14 12.87
CA PRO A 84 15.84 -8.93 13.28
C PRO A 84 15.49 -7.44 13.47
N SER A 85 16.44 -6.63 13.89
CA SER A 85 16.27 -5.18 14.02
C SER A 85 16.03 -4.50 12.66
N VAL A 86 16.70 -4.97 11.60
CA VAL A 86 16.49 -4.46 10.23
C VAL A 86 15.12 -4.87 9.71
N VAL A 87 14.69 -6.11 9.93
CA VAL A 87 13.35 -6.59 9.55
C VAL A 87 12.28 -5.70 10.17
N ARG A 88 12.41 -5.41 11.46
CA ARG A 88 11.51 -4.51 12.16
C ARG A 88 11.52 -3.10 11.60
N PHE A 89 12.69 -2.55 11.32
CA PHE A 89 12.83 -1.23 10.70
C PHE A 89 12.13 -1.18 9.33
N LEU A 90 12.25 -2.22 8.53
CA LEU A 90 11.56 -2.33 7.24
C LEU A 90 10.03 -2.32 7.40
N PHE A 91 9.48 -3.04 8.40
CA PHE A 91 8.05 -2.97 8.69
C PHE A 91 7.58 -1.59 9.15
N ILE A 92 8.41 -0.85 9.90
CA ILE A 92 8.13 0.54 10.27
C ILE A 92 8.13 1.43 9.02
N CYS A 93 9.08 1.25 8.10
CA CYS A 93 9.08 1.97 6.82
C CYS A 93 7.81 1.68 6.00
N VAL A 94 7.39 0.43 5.92
CA VAL A 94 6.13 0.04 5.26
C VAL A 94 4.93 0.69 5.95
N PHE A 95 4.90 0.71 7.29
CA PHE A 95 3.86 1.41 8.05
C PHE A 95 3.77 2.90 7.66
N VAL A 96 4.89 3.61 7.60
CA VAL A 96 4.94 5.03 7.22
C VAL A 96 4.45 5.24 5.78
N LEU A 97 4.89 4.39 4.85
CA LEU A 97 4.43 4.45 3.45
C LEU A 97 2.91 4.22 3.35
N MET A 98 2.38 3.23 4.08
CA MET A 98 0.93 2.96 4.07
C MET A 98 0.13 4.03 4.79
N ALA A 99 0.67 4.67 5.83
CA ALA A 99 0.06 5.83 6.47
C ALA A 99 -0.01 7.03 5.49
N THR A 100 1.03 7.25 4.70
CA THR A 100 1.04 8.27 3.64
C THR A 100 0.00 7.96 2.57
N SER A 101 -0.08 6.70 2.11
CA SER A 101 -1.10 6.25 1.17
C SER A 101 -2.52 6.47 1.71
N LEU A 102 -2.74 6.13 2.99
CA LEU A 102 -4.03 6.35 3.67
C LEU A 102 -4.41 7.84 3.67
N GLY A 103 -3.47 8.72 4.00
CA GLY A 103 -3.71 10.18 3.98
C GLY A 103 -4.09 10.68 2.59
N LEU A 104 -3.38 10.22 1.54
CA LEU A 104 -3.69 10.55 0.15
C LEU A 104 -5.07 10.02 -0.26
N ALA A 105 -5.41 8.79 0.11
CA ALA A 105 -6.69 8.17 -0.23
C ALA A 105 -7.87 8.86 0.48
N ILE A 106 -7.70 9.28 1.74
CA ILE A 106 -8.70 10.09 2.45
C ILE A 106 -8.89 11.44 1.75
N TYR A 107 -7.78 12.10 1.39
CA TYR A 107 -7.83 13.36 0.63
C TYR A 107 -8.57 13.19 -0.70
N HIS A 108 -8.23 12.16 -1.47
CA HIS A 108 -8.87 11.86 -2.76
C HIS A 108 -10.36 11.57 -2.60
N THR A 109 -10.73 10.72 -1.63
CA THR A 109 -12.14 10.44 -1.32
C THR A 109 -12.89 11.73 -0.98
N GLY A 110 -12.28 12.66 -0.22
CA GLY A 110 -12.89 13.94 0.09
C GLY A 110 -13.04 14.86 -1.14
N VAL A 111 -12.13 14.80 -2.11
CA VAL A 111 -12.28 15.48 -3.42
C VAL A 111 -13.46 14.88 -4.19
N GLU A 112 -13.63 13.55 -4.22
CA GLU A 112 -14.76 12.88 -4.86
C GLU A 112 -16.13 13.28 -4.25
N TYR A 113 -16.17 13.46 -2.92
CA TYR A 113 -17.37 13.91 -2.20
C TYR A 113 -17.53 15.43 -2.13
N HIS A 114 -16.65 16.19 -2.83
CA HIS A 114 -16.67 17.67 -2.85
C HIS A 114 -16.52 18.34 -1.48
N PHE A 115 -15.86 17.70 -0.50
CA PHE A 115 -15.54 18.32 0.78
C PHE A 115 -14.46 19.39 0.62
N TRP A 116 -13.58 19.24 -0.36
CA TRP A 116 -12.55 20.22 -0.74
C TRP A 116 -12.34 20.22 -2.26
N PRO A 117 -11.81 21.35 -2.79
CA PRO A 117 -11.59 21.48 -4.23
C PRO A 117 -10.50 20.51 -4.73
N ALA A 118 -10.67 20.00 -5.94
CA ALA A 118 -9.63 19.23 -6.61
C ALA A 118 -8.40 20.10 -6.84
N PRO A 119 -7.17 19.56 -6.68
CA PRO A 119 -5.96 20.28 -6.99
C PRO A 119 -5.90 20.64 -8.47
N ALA A 120 -5.20 21.73 -8.80
CA ALA A 120 -5.14 22.28 -10.16
C ALA A 120 -4.70 21.26 -11.23
N HIS A 121 -3.87 20.29 -10.86
CA HIS A 121 -3.44 19.21 -11.74
C HIS A 121 -4.49 18.13 -12.02
N CYS A 122 -5.57 18.09 -11.23
CA CYS A 122 -6.71 17.20 -11.39
C CYS A 122 -7.85 17.80 -12.18
N SER A 123 -7.92 19.11 -12.29
CA SER A 123 -8.76 19.81 -13.23
C SER A 123 -8.01 19.86 -14.56
N LEU A 124 -8.15 18.84 -15.39
CA LEU A 124 -7.91 19.04 -16.79
C LEU A 124 -8.85 20.15 -17.21
N ASN A 125 -8.24 21.29 -17.51
CA ASN A 125 -8.89 22.35 -18.25
C ASN A 125 -9.38 21.76 -19.57
N THR A 126 -10.55 21.18 -19.55
CA THR A 126 -11.44 21.21 -20.69
C THR A 126 -12.03 22.63 -20.77
N THR A 127 -11.18 23.64 -20.77
CA THR A 127 -11.42 24.80 -21.58
C THR A 127 -11.16 24.33 -23.01
N ILE A 128 -12.05 23.46 -23.48
CA ILE A 128 -12.34 23.45 -24.90
C ILE A 128 -12.95 24.83 -25.12
N SER A 129 -12.07 25.78 -25.48
CA SER A 129 -12.48 26.95 -26.23
C SER A 129 -13.18 26.38 -27.46
N THR A 130 -14.49 26.26 -27.38
CA THR A 130 -15.39 25.82 -28.46
C THR A 130 -15.45 26.90 -29.52
N THR A 131 -14.31 27.22 -30.14
CA THR A 131 -14.24 28.17 -31.26
C THR A 131 -13.87 27.48 -32.58
N ASP A 132 -13.57 26.16 -32.56
CA ASP A 132 -13.16 25.48 -33.76
C ASP A 132 -13.82 24.11 -33.89
N ILE A 133 -14.75 23.96 -34.85
CA ILE A 133 -15.53 22.75 -35.15
C ILE A 133 -14.57 21.58 -35.48
N ASN A 134 -13.41 21.82 -36.07
CA ASN A 134 -12.42 20.79 -36.38
C ASN A 134 -11.77 20.20 -35.13
N GLN A 135 -11.62 20.96 -34.03
CA GLN A 135 -11.14 20.45 -32.78
C GLN A 135 -12.16 19.56 -32.08
N LEU A 136 -13.45 19.79 -32.30
CA LEU A 136 -14.52 18.95 -31.76
C LEU A 136 -14.48 17.54 -32.38
N PHE A 137 -14.30 17.44 -33.69
CA PHE A 137 -14.16 16.15 -34.38
C PHE A 137 -12.90 15.40 -33.98
N THR A 138 -11.77 16.08 -33.80
CA THR A 138 -10.52 15.48 -33.32
C THR A 138 -10.63 15.02 -31.84
N SER A 139 -11.49 15.65 -31.06
CA SER A 139 -11.77 15.24 -29.65
C SER A 139 -12.63 14.00 -29.57
N LEU A 140 -13.46 13.73 -30.59
CA LEU A 140 -14.29 12.52 -30.68
C LEU A 140 -13.50 11.27 -31.11
N GLU A 141 -12.39 11.46 -31.82
CA GLU A 141 -11.46 10.38 -32.22
C GLU A 141 -10.38 10.09 -31.17
N LYS A 142 -10.20 10.96 -30.17
CA LYS A 142 -9.22 10.73 -29.10
C LYS A 142 -9.78 9.80 -28.03
N PRO A 143 -9.07 8.72 -27.67
CA PRO A 143 -9.49 7.87 -26.55
C PRO A 143 -9.60 8.72 -25.29
N LEU A 144 -10.70 8.51 -24.58
CA LEU A 144 -11.14 9.09 -23.31
C LEU A 144 -10.17 10.07 -22.65
N ALA A 145 -10.59 11.34 -22.51
CA ALA A 145 -9.85 12.31 -21.70
C ALA A 145 -9.60 11.75 -20.29
N PRO A 146 -8.40 11.98 -19.71
CA PRO A 146 -8.11 11.52 -18.37
C PRO A 146 -9.20 12.00 -17.41
N SER A 147 -9.72 11.08 -16.61
CA SER A 147 -10.84 11.35 -15.72
C SER A 147 -10.45 12.45 -14.71
N SER A 148 -11.33 13.45 -14.56
CA SER A 148 -11.19 14.44 -13.50
C SER A 148 -11.18 13.73 -12.14
N CYS A 149 -10.32 14.16 -11.20
CA CYS A 149 -10.27 13.56 -9.86
C CYS A 149 -11.57 13.71 -9.05
N SER A 150 -12.48 14.57 -9.49
CA SER A 150 -13.82 14.74 -8.90
C SER A 150 -14.88 13.84 -9.53
N GLN A 151 -14.55 13.13 -10.62
CA GLN A 151 -15.46 12.18 -11.25
C GLN A 151 -15.11 10.76 -10.83
N VAL A 152 -16.06 10.06 -10.24
CA VAL A 152 -15.90 8.65 -9.86
C VAL A 152 -16.04 7.78 -11.11
N PRO A 153 -14.95 7.22 -11.68
CA PRO A 153 -15.01 6.48 -12.95
C PRO A 153 -15.84 5.20 -12.83
N ALA A 154 -15.83 4.56 -11.66
CA ALA A 154 -16.64 3.39 -11.34
C ALA A 154 -16.82 3.24 -9.84
N ARG A 155 -17.98 2.71 -9.43
CA ARG A 155 -18.27 2.31 -8.05
C ARG A 155 -18.42 0.80 -8.01
N PHE A 156 -17.68 0.17 -7.12
CA PHE A 156 -17.78 -1.26 -6.87
C PHE A 156 -18.28 -1.48 -5.43
N LEU A 157 -19.38 -2.21 -5.26
CA LEU A 157 -20.01 -2.43 -3.95
C LEU A 157 -20.22 -1.13 -3.15
N PHE A 158 -20.81 -0.11 -3.79
CA PHE A 158 -21.12 1.21 -3.20
C PHE A 158 -19.92 2.10 -2.87
N LEU A 159 -18.69 1.61 -2.98
CA LEU A 159 -17.46 2.37 -2.73
C LEU A 159 -16.78 2.75 -4.05
N SER A 160 -16.18 3.96 -4.08
CA SER A 160 -15.27 4.37 -5.15
C SER A 160 -13.93 3.64 -5.05
N PHE A 161 -13.11 3.70 -6.09
CA PHE A 161 -11.74 3.19 -6.05
C PHE A 161 -10.90 3.85 -4.94
N ALA A 162 -11.07 5.17 -4.73
CA ALA A 162 -10.41 5.88 -3.64
C ALA A 162 -10.88 5.35 -2.27
N GLY A 163 -12.18 5.10 -2.08
CA GLY A 163 -12.71 4.51 -0.85
C GLY A 163 -12.16 3.11 -0.57
N TRP A 164 -12.01 2.25 -1.59
CA TRP A 164 -11.37 0.95 -1.44
C TRP A 164 -9.89 1.09 -1.08
N ASN A 165 -9.20 2.10 -1.63
CA ASN A 165 -7.82 2.37 -1.28
C ASN A 165 -7.65 2.82 0.17
N VAL A 166 -8.60 3.58 0.74
CA VAL A 166 -8.63 3.91 2.18
C VAL A 166 -8.65 2.64 3.03
N LEU A 167 -9.56 1.69 2.72
CA LEU A 167 -9.65 0.43 3.47
C LEU A 167 -8.39 -0.42 3.34
N ALA A 168 -7.87 -0.56 2.12
CA ALA A 168 -6.66 -1.33 1.85
C ALA A 168 -5.44 -0.74 2.57
N SER A 169 -5.20 0.57 2.44
CA SER A 169 -4.08 1.26 3.10
C SER A 169 -4.17 1.17 4.62
N LEU A 170 -5.38 1.30 5.18
CA LEU A 170 -5.60 1.14 6.62
C LEU A 170 -5.25 -0.28 7.09
N LEU A 171 -5.68 -1.31 6.38
CA LEU A 171 -5.36 -2.70 6.70
C LEU A 171 -3.86 -2.97 6.62
N TYR A 172 -3.19 -2.51 5.55
CA TYR A 172 -1.73 -2.67 5.40
C TYR A 172 -0.96 -1.91 6.48
N MET A 173 -1.41 -0.71 6.83
CA MET A 173 -0.82 0.08 7.91
C MET A 173 -0.92 -0.64 9.26
N LEU A 174 -2.12 -1.09 9.64
CA LEU A 174 -2.35 -1.75 10.93
C LEU A 174 -1.61 -3.09 11.02
N THR A 175 -1.62 -3.90 9.97
CA THR A 175 -0.91 -5.18 9.95
C THR A 175 0.60 -5.00 10.00
N SER A 176 1.16 -4.02 9.30
CA SER A 176 2.60 -3.72 9.37
C SER A 176 3.01 -3.29 10.77
N MET A 177 2.21 -2.45 11.44
CA MET A 177 2.46 -2.04 12.82
C MET A 177 2.36 -3.22 13.80
N TYR A 178 1.36 -4.08 13.63
CA TYR A 178 1.21 -5.28 14.45
C TYR A 178 2.42 -6.22 14.34
N VAL A 179 2.92 -6.48 13.13
CA VAL A 179 4.08 -7.34 12.92
C VAL A 179 5.35 -6.70 13.48
N ALA A 180 5.51 -5.36 13.30
CA ALA A 180 6.63 -4.63 13.89
C ALA A 180 6.63 -4.68 15.43
N SER A 181 5.45 -4.60 16.07
CA SER A 181 5.31 -4.66 17.53
C SER A 181 5.58 -6.05 18.11
N LYS A 182 5.20 -7.13 17.42
CA LYS A 182 5.56 -8.50 17.84
C LYS A 182 7.07 -8.70 17.92
N GLY A 183 7.84 -8.12 17.02
CA GLY A 183 9.29 -8.13 17.08
C GLY A 183 9.89 -7.37 18.29
N LEU A 184 9.13 -6.45 18.92
CA LEU A 184 9.53 -5.78 20.16
C LEU A 184 9.50 -6.73 21.35
N LEU A 185 8.36 -7.42 21.51
CA LEU A 185 8.14 -8.31 22.66
C LEU A 185 9.15 -9.45 22.69
N SER A 186 9.58 -9.93 21.52
CA SER A 186 10.61 -10.97 21.42
C SER A 186 12.03 -10.50 21.82
N ASN A 187 12.32 -9.18 21.72
CA ASN A 187 13.63 -8.61 22.08
C ASN A 187 13.72 -8.18 23.55
N ASP A 188 12.58 -7.83 24.19
CA ASP A 188 12.58 -7.42 25.60
C ASP A 188 12.77 -8.61 26.55
N ASP A 189 12.40 -9.83 26.12
CA ASP A 189 12.72 -11.06 26.84
C ASP A 189 14.23 -11.42 26.76
N GLU A 190 15.03 -10.63 26.05
CA GLU A 190 16.47 -10.85 25.84
C GLU A 190 17.36 -10.00 26.75
N LYS A 191 16.81 -9.02 27.48
CA LYS A 191 17.53 -8.22 28.48
C LYS A 191 17.28 -8.72 29.89
#